data_dd1ea2f63237a608d28a284b4aca61b3
#
_entry.id   dd1ea2f63237a608d28a284b4aca61b3
#
_cell.length_a   1.000
_cell.length_b   1.000
_cell.length_c   1.000
_cell.angle_alpha   90.00
_cell.angle_beta   90.00
_cell.angle_gamma   90.00
#
_symmetry.space_group_name_H-M   'P 1'
#
loop_
_entity.id
_entity.type
_entity.pdbx_description
1 polymer ?
#
loop_
_entity_poly.entity_id
_entity_poly.type
_entity_poly.pdbx_seq_one_letter_code
_entity_poly.pdbx_strand_id
1 'polypeptide(L)'
;HRHDIGGDVLALCSIPSPDGTRDDLWLVVRRVLGGSTKYYLEVMPDDFALGRPVADQCFLDSSLTYEGAATMTVSGLDHLKGQTVQALAHGFVVPDLVVSPTGTVTFPSMYSKVHIGLHHPSRIRTMRLEKSPDGVSQGKIGRIHRVVLRLMDSVGVKVGPSFTKMDQKEFRIATMAMDDAVPIQTMDLACDFPGDYDDANYVCIEQGQPLPLTILSAAIEFELQT
;
A
#
# COMPACT_ATOMS: atom_id res chain seq x y z
N HIS A 1 5.47 13.29 -1.27
CA HIS A 1 4.49 12.21 -1.43
C HIS A 1 3.80 12.41 -2.77
N ARG A 2 3.81 11.42 -3.64
CA ARG A 2 3.17 11.50 -4.95
C ARG A 2 1.98 10.56 -4.95
N HIS A 3 0.79 11.12 -5.09
CA HIS A 3 -0.42 10.32 -5.27
C HIS A 3 -0.54 9.97 -6.75
N ASP A 4 -0.34 8.71 -7.09
CA ASP A 4 -0.35 8.25 -8.50
C ASP A 4 -1.76 8.16 -9.11
N ILE A 5 -2.82 8.30 -8.31
CA ILE A 5 -4.20 8.27 -8.80
C ILE A 5 -4.64 9.68 -9.19
N GLY A 6 -4.04 10.23 -10.24
CA GLY A 6 -4.49 11.49 -10.85
C GLY A 6 -4.70 12.64 -9.86
N GLY A 7 -3.94 12.68 -8.76
CA GLY A 7 -4.09 13.66 -7.71
C GLY A 7 -2.81 14.46 -7.48
N ASP A 8 -2.94 15.78 -7.41
CA ASP A 8 -1.87 16.70 -7.02
C ASP A 8 -2.23 17.40 -5.72
N VAL A 9 -1.32 17.41 -4.76
CA VAL A 9 -1.46 18.22 -3.55
C VAL A 9 -1.12 19.67 -3.88
N LEU A 10 -2.09 20.56 -3.79
CA LEU A 10 -1.95 21.97 -4.14
C LEU A 10 -1.58 22.83 -2.93
N ALA A 11 -2.12 22.50 -1.77
CA ALA A 11 -1.84 23.19 -0.52
C ALA A 11 -1.96 22.22 0.65
N LEU A 12 -1.29 22.56 1.74
CA LEU A 12 -1.37 21.83 2.99
C LEU A 12 -1.35 22.80 4.17
N CYS A 13 -2.01 22.43 5.26
CA CYS A 13 -1.92 23.13 6.53
C CYS A 13 -2.02 22.12 7.68
N SER A 14 -1.40 22.47 8.81
CA SER A 14 -1.52 21.73 10.07
C SER A 14 -2.50 22.47 10.96
N ILE A 15 -3.48 21.76 11.52
CA ILE A 15 -4.51 22.31 12.40
C ILE A 15 -4.56 21.40 13.64
N PRO A 16 -4.59 21.97 14.86
CA PRO A 16 -4.75 21.16 16.06
C PRO A 16 -5.99 20.26 15.98
N SER A 17 -5.82 18.99 16.30
CA SER A 17 -6.91 18.04 16.39
C SER A 17 -7.92 18.45 17.48
N PRO A 18 -9.22 18.16 17.32
CA PRO A 18 -10.23 18.52 18.30
C PRO A 18 -9.99 17.95 19.70
N ASP A 19 -9.26 16.85 19.83
CA ASP A 19 -8.89 16.23 21.09
C ASP A 19 -7.63 16.85 21.74
N GLY A 20 -6.96 17.75 21.00
CA GLY A 20 -5.77 18.46 21.48
C GLY A 20 -4.51 17.59 21.67
N THR A 21 -4.53 16.35 21.21
CA THR A 21 -3.42 15.41 21.39
C THR A 21 -2.36 15.48 20.30
N ARG A 22 -2.72 16.04 19.14
CA ARG A 22 -1.86 16.13 17.94
C ARG A 22 -2.29 17.25 17.01
N ASP A 23 -1.55 17.42 15.92
CA ASP A 23 -1.94 18.24 14.80
C ASP A 23 -2.38 17.36 13.63
N ASP A 24 -3.54 17.66 13.06
CA ASP A 24 -4.05 17.01 11.85
C ASP A 24 -3.52 17.73 10.61
N LEU A 25 -3.05 16.96 9.63
CA LEU A 25 -2.59 17.49 8.35
C LEU A 25 -3.75 17.54 7.36
N TRP A 26 -4.13 18.75 6.96
CA TRP A 26 -5.17 19.01 5.97
C TRP A 26 -4.56 19.30 4.61
N LEU A 27 -5.11 18.68 3.57
CA LEU A 27 -4.63 18.74 2.20
C LEU A 27 -5.71 19.24 1.26
N VAL A 28 -5.37 20.17 0.38
CA VAL A 28 -6.18 20.48 -0.81
C VAL A 28 -5.65 19.66 -1.96
N VAL A 29 -6.44 18.69 -2.43
CA VAL A 29 -6.04 17.74 -3.47
C VAL A 29 -6.86 17.96 -4.74
N ARG A 30 -6.19 18.11 -5.87
CA ARG A 30 -6.78 18.13 -7.20
C ARG A 30 -6.75 16.72 -7.78
N ARG A 31 -7.90 16.20 -8.15
CA ARG A 31 -8.02 14.86 -8.78
C ARG A 31 -8.78 14.94 -10.09
N VAL A 32 -8.41 14.07 -11.03
CA VAL A 32 -9.14 13.87 -12.28
C VAL A 32 -9.90 12.56 -12.17
N LEU A 33 -11.20 12.63 -11.95
CA LEU A 33 -12.08 11.48 -11.76
C LEU A 33 -13.18 11.50 -12.83
N GLY A 34 -13.33 10.40 -13.58
CA GLY A 34 -14.31 10.31 -14.67
C GLY A 34 -14.13 11.38 -15.75
N GLY A 35 -12.88 11.77 -16.03
CA GLY A 35 -12.56 12.81 -17.03
C GLY A 35 -12.81 14.26 -16.56
N SER A 36 -13.22 14.47 -15.30
CA SER A 36 -13.46 15.80 -14.73
C SER A 36 -12.46 16.12 -13.64
N THR A 37 -11.94 17.36 -13.65
CA THR A 37 -11.08 17.86 -12.58
C THR A 37 -11.94 18.29 -11.40
N LYS A 38 -11.62 17.77 -10.22
CA LYS A 38 -12.29 18.09 -8.95
C LYS A 38 -11.24 18.43 -7.88
N TYR A 39 -11.68 19.22 -6.89
CA TYR A 39 -10.87 19.62 -5.76
C TYR A 39 -11.49 19.08 -4.48
N TYR A 40 -10.66 18.47 -3.64
CA TYR A 40 -11.06 17.88 -2.37
C TYR A 40 -10.27 18.48 -1.24
N LEU A 41 -10.94 18.62 -0.10
CA LEU A 41 -10.29 18.87 1.18
C LEU A 41 -10.21 17.54 1.91
N GLU A 42 -8.99 17.03 2.10
CA GLU A 42 -8.73 15.73 2.70
C GLU A 42 -7.91 15.90 3.98
N VAL A 43 -8.13 15.02 4.95
CA VAL A 43 -7.33 14.94 6.18
C VAL A 43 -6.47 13.69 6.08
N MET A 44 -5.19 13.83 6.37
CA MET A 44 -4.30 12.67 6.43
C MET A 44 -4.61 11.90 7.72
N PRO A 45 -4.98 10.60 7.61
CA PRO A 45 -5.26 9.79 8.79
C PRO A 45 -4.00 9.56 9.63
N ASP A 46 -4.19 9.31 10.93
CA ASP A 46 -3.13 8.93 11.85
C ASP A 46 -2.91 7.42 11.83
N ASP A 47 -2.42 6.91 10.69
CA ASP A 47 -2.20 5.48 10.50
C ASP A 47 -0.81 5.02 10.94
N PHE A 48 0.03 5.93 11.42
CA PHE A 48 1.37 5.62 11.91
C PHE A 48 1.42 5.09 13.35
N ALA A 49 0.28 4.89 13.99
CA ALA A 49 0.23 4.26 15.30
C ALA A 49 0.58 2.78 15.18
N LEU A 50 1.81 2.44 15.54
CA LEU A 50 2.30 1.05 15.58
C LEU A 50 1.40 0.18 16.44
N GLY A 51 1.18 -1.06 16.01
CA GLY A 51 0.40 -2.05 16.73
C GLY A 51 -1.13 -1.92 16.61
N ARG A 52 -1.68 -1.01 15.78
CA ARG A 52 -3.12 -0.99 15.50
C ARG A 52 -3.54 -2.23 14.72
N PRO A 53 -4.72 -2.83 15.02
CA PRO A 53 -5.29 -3.88 14.18
C PRO A 53 -5.44 -3.43 12.73
N VAL A 54 -5.25 -4.35 11.77
CA VAL A 54 -5.40 -4.03 10.33
C VAL A 54 -6.77 -3.42 10.02
N ALA A 55 -7.81 -3.91 10.69
CA ALA A 55 -9.19 -3.41 10.52
C ALA A 55 -9.39 -1.94 10.90
N ASP A 56 -8.46 -1.34 11.63
CA ASP A 56 -8.51 0.05 12.10
C ASP A 56 -7.61 0.99 11.28
N GLN A 57 -6.91 0.46 10.27
CA GLN A 57 -5.96 1.21 9.44
C GLN A 57 -6.57 1.50 8.07
N CYS A 58 -6.24 2.65 7.50
CA CYS A 58 -6.73 3.07 6.19
C CYS A 58 -5.57 3.48 5.27
N PHE A 59 -5.33 2.70 4.22
CA PHE A 59 -4.31 2.93 3.20
C PHE A 59 -4.94 3.23 1.84
N LEU A 60 -6.04 4.00 1.82
CA LEU A 60 -6.80 4.34 0.64
C LEU A 60 -6.93 5.85 0.51
N ASP A 61 -6.86 6.36 -0.72
CA ASP A 61 -7.07 7.78 -1.01
C ASP A 61 -8.55 8.12 -1.11
N SER A 62 -8.92 9.37 -0.82
CA SER A 62 -10.32 9.86 -0.81
C SER A 62 -11.27 8.92 -0.08
N SER A 63 -10.81 8.38 1.03
CA SER A 63 -11.49 7.28 1.71
C SER A 63 -12.71 7.73 2.52
N LEU A 64 -13.65 6.82 2.67
CA LEU A 64 -14.75 6.87 3.63
C LEU A 64 -14.61 5.69 4.58
N THR A 65 -14.73 5.94 5.87
CA THR A 65 -14.84 4.90 6.89
C THR A 65 -16.29 4.74 7.31
N TYR A 66 -16.81 3.53 7.19
CA TYR A 66 -18.10 3.13 7.75
C TYR A 66 -17.84 2.33 9.03
N GLU A 67 -18.51 2.70 10.10
CA GLU A 67 -18.54 1.93 11.34
C GLU A 67 -19.95 1.98 11.92
N GLY A 68 -20.60 0.80 12.06
CA GLY A 68 -22.00 0.74 12.50
C GLY A 68 -22.57 -0.66 12.46
N ALA A 69 -23.90 -0.77 12.33
CA ALA A 69 -24.57 -2.05 12.18
C ALA A 69 -24.05 -2.80 10.94
N ALA A 70 -23.88 -4.14 11.02
CA ALA A 70 -23.42 -4.93 9.89
C ALA A 70 -24.34 -4.76 8.68
N THR A 71 -23.76 -4.38 7.55
CA THR A 71 -24.47 -4.12 6.30
C THR A 71 -23.73 -4.64 5.09
N MET A 72 -24.45 -4.97 4.03
CA MET A 72 -23.88 -5.26 2.71
C MET A 72 -23.77 -4.03 1.82
N THR A 73 -24.37 -2.90 2.20
CA THR A 73 -24.39 -1.71 1.35
C THR A 73 -23.97 -0.49 2.17
N VAL A 74 -22.94 0.21 1.69
CA VAL A 74 -22.46 1.46 2.29
C VAL A 74 -22.72 2.60 1.32
N SER A 75 -23.26 3.70 1.84
CA SER A 75 -23.55 4.95 1.11
C SER A 75 -22.63 6.09 1.55
N GLY A 76 -22.72 7.23 0.88
CA GLY A 76 -21.90 8.42 1.22
C GLY A 76 -20.67 8.57 0.32
N LEU A 77 -20.55 7.76 -0.75
CA LEU A 77 -19.45 7.80 -1.71
C LEU A 77 -19.78 8.67 -2.94
N ASP A 78 -20.57 9.75 -2.76
CA ASP A 78 -20.97 10.63 -3.84
C ASP A 78 -19.80 11.26 -4.60
N HIS A 79 -18.69 11.44 -3.92
CA HIS A 79 -17.45 11.98 -4.48
C HIS A 79 -16.72 11.00 -5.41
N LEU A 80 -17.01 9.69 -5.32
CA LEU A 80 -16.37 8.62 -6.09
C LEU A 80 -17.33 7.92 -7.07
N LYS A 81 -18.49 8.49 -7.39
CA LYS A 81 -19.47 7.90 -8.33
C LYS A 81 -18.83 7.44 -9.63
N GLY A 82 -19.09 6.19 -10.01
CA GLY A 82 -18.58 5.58 -11.22
C GLY A 82 -17.10 5.17 -11.19
N GLN A 83 -16.42 5.37 -10.06
CA GLN A 83 -15.03 4.95 -9.89
C GLN A 83 -14.96 3.50 -9.39
N THR A 84 -13.88 2.81 -9.80
CA THR A 84 -13.48 1.55 -9.18
C THR A 84 -12.73 1.87 -7.90
N VAL A 85 -13.15 1.27 -6.80
CA VAL A 85 -12.59 1.45 -5.47
C VAL A 85 -12.18 0.10 -4.88
N GLN A 86 -11.34 0.15 -3.88
CA GLN A 86 -11.06 -1.00 -3.02
C GLN A 86 -11.59 -0.75 -1.62
N ALA A 87 -11.78 -1.81 -0.87
CA ALA A 87 -12.16 -1.69 0.51
C ALA A 87 -11.33 -2.60 1.42
N LEU A 88 -11.12 -2.15 2.65
CA LEU A 88 -10.60 -2.95 3.74
C LEU A 88 -11.75 -3.19 4.72
N ALA A 89 -12.29 -4.39 4.73
CA ALA A 89 -13.45 -4.78 5.53
C ALA A 89 -13.01 -5.78 6.61
N HIS A 90 -13.05 -5.40 7.90
CA HIS A 90 -12.56 -6.21 9.02
C HIS A 90 -11.13 -6.74 8.83
N GLY A 91 -10.26 -6.01 8.12
CA GLY A 91 -8.91 -6.46 7.79
C GLY A 91 -8.79 -7.33 6.53
N PHE A 92 -9.90 -7.58 5.82
CA PHE A 92 -9.90 -8.22 4.50
C PHE A 92 -9.92 -7.20 3.38
N VAL A 93 -9.13 -7.46 2.35
CA VAL A 93 -9.16 -6.65 1.14
C VAL A 93 -10.28 -7.12 0.23
N VAL A 94 -11.18 -6.21 -0.13
CA VAL A 94 -12.23 -6.43 -1.14
C VAL A 94 -11.89 -5.58 -2.35
N PRO A 95 -11.38 -6.20 -3.43
CA PRO A 95 -10.96 -5.47 -4.64
C PRO A 95 -12.16 -5.19 -5.56
N ASP A 96 -11.92 -4.31 -6.55
CA ASP A 96 -12.74 -4.12 -7.75
C ASP A 96 -14.22 -3.81 -7.49
N LEU A 97 -14.50 -3.04 -6.46
CA LEU A 97 -15.85 -2.52 -6.20
C LEU A 97 -16.11 -1.29 -7.06
N VAL A 98 -17.32 -1.17 -7.61
CA VAL A 98 -17.72 0.00 -8.39
C VAL A 98 -18.74 0.81 -7.61
N VAL A 99 -18.47 2.11 -7.45
CA VAL A 99 -19.41 3.02 -6.81
C VAL A 99 -20.56 3.32 -7.76
N SER A 100 -21.79 3.05 -7.30
CA SER A 100 -23.01 3.26 -8.07
C SER A 100 -23.26 4.76 -8.38
N PRO A 101 -24.15 5.09 -9.33
CA PRO A 101 -24.56 6.48 -9.58
C PRO A 101 -25.23 7.16 -8.37
N THR A 102 -25.70 6.37 -7.41
CA THR A 102 -26.29 6.86 -6.14
C THR A 102 -25.27 7.02 -5.02
N GLY A 103 -23.95 6.82 -5.29
CA GLY A 103 -22.91 6.95 -4.28
C GLY A 103 -22.88 5.79 -3.28
N THR A 104 -23.28 4.59 -3.72
CA THR A 104 -23.30 3.39 -2.87
C THR A 104 -22.40 2.29 -3.43
N VAL A 105 -21.88 1.43 -2.52
CA VAL A 105 -21.14 0.22 -2.85
C VAL A 105 -21.80 -0.97 -2.18
N THR A 106 -21.87 -2.10 -2.88
CA THR A 106 -22.42 -3.36 -2.35
C THR A 106 -21.30 -4.38 -2.18
N PHE A 107 -21.27 -5.00 -1.01
CA PHE A 107 -20.30 -6.01 -0.61
C PHE A 107 -20.84 -7.42 -0.77
N PRO A 108 -19.97 -8.43 -0.91
CA PRO A 108 -20.37 -9.84 -0.99
C PRO A 108 -20.85 -10.38 0.36
N SER A 109 -20.51 -9.73 1.49
CA SER A 109 -20.85 -10.12 2.85
C SER A 109 -21.22 -8.90 3.70
N MET A 110 -21.77 -9.14 4.89
CA MET A 110 -22.08 -8.08 5.84
C MET A 110 -20.82 -7.69 6.63
N TYR A 111 -20.57 -6.40 6.73
CA TYR A 111 -19.47 -5.85 7.52
C TYR A 111 -19.96 -4.71 8.40
N SER A 112 -19.40 -4.61 9.62
CA SER A 112 -19.71 -3.52 10.56
C SER A 112 -18.67 -2.42 10.53
N LYS A 113 -17.45 -2.70 10.03
CA LYS A 113 -16.38 -1.72 9.84
C LYS A 113 -15.70 -1.92 8.50
N VAL A 114 -15.68 -0.84 7.69
CA VAL A 114 -15.10 -0.85 6.34
C VAL A 114 -14.47 0.49 6.04
N HIS A 115 -13.26 0.47 5.49
CA HIS A 115 -12.62 1.60 4.84
C HIS A 115 -12.73 1.43 3.32
N ILE A 116 -13.27 2.41 2.61
CA ILE A 116 -13.52 2.36 1.15
C ILE A 116 -12.85 3.56 0.52
N GLY A 117 -12.12 3.38 -0.58
CA GLY A 117 -11.46 4.49 -1.25
C GLY A 117 -10.74 4.11 -2.53
N LEU A 118 -10.02 5.07 -3.09
CA LEU A 118 -9.18 4.86 -4.25
C LEU A 118 -7.90 4.15 -3.82
N HIS A 119 -7.61 3.05 -4.51
CA HIS A 119 -6.38 2.31 -4.26
C HIS A 119 -5.23 2.84 -5.10
N HIS A 120 -4.03 2.85 -4.51
CA HIS A 120 -2.78 3.07 -5.22
C HIS A 120 -1.71 2.09 -4.71
N PRO A 121 -0.90 1.51 -5.59
CA PRO A 121 0.23 0.69 -5.15
C PRO A 121 1.36 1.57 -4.60
N SER A 122 1.84 1.25 -3.41
CA SER A 122 3.04 1.87 -2.87
C SER A 122 4.28 1.18 -3.43
N ARG A 123 5.17 1.94 -4.10
CA ARG A 123 6.29 1.40 -4.86
C ARG A 123 7.61 2.01 -4.43
N ILE A 124 8.60 1.15 -4.20
CA ILE A 124 9.98 1.53 -3.94
C ILE A 124 10.87 0.81 -4.96
N ARG A 125 11.79 1.53 -5.59
CA ARG A 125 12.88 0.96 -6.37
C ARG A 125 14.18 1.46 -5.77
N THR A 126 15.09 0.54 -5.47
CA THR A 126 16.44 0.90 -4.98
C THR A 126 17.21 1.66 -6.06
N MET A 127 18.26 2.31 -5.66
CA MET A 127 19.31 2.70 -6.61
C MET A 127 19.99 1.44 -7.15
N ARG A 128 20.72 1.58 -8.24
CA ARG A 128 21.56 0.51 -8.77
C ARG A 128 22.54 0.05 -7.69
N LEU A 129 22.61 -1.28 -7.52
CA LEU A 129 23.55 -1.86 -6.56
C LEU A 129 24.95 -1.85 -7.15
N GLU A 130 25.88 -1.34 -6.38
CA GLU A 130 27.28 -1.33 -6.72
C GLU A 130 28.08 -2.01 -5.61
N LYS A 131 28.97 -2.93 -5.98
CA LYS A 131 29.89 -3.59 -5.06
C LYS A 131 31.30 -3.29 -5.54
N SER A 132 32.04 -2.54 -4.78
CA SER A 132 33.42 -2.19 -5.13
C SER A 132 34.34 -2.34 -3.92
N PRO A 133 34.85 -3.55 -3.65
CA PRO A 133 36.04 -3.67 -2.80
C PRO A 133 37.31 -3.16 -3.50
N ASP A 134 37.42 -3.35 -4.84
CA ASP A 134 38.68 -3.18 -5.60
C ASP A 134 38.51 -2.47 -6.93
N GLY A 135 37.47 -1.65 -7.14
CA GLY A 135 37.32 -0.94 -8.41
C GLY A 135 35.88 -0.59 -8.81
N VAL A 136 35.75 -0.09 -10.02
CA VAL A 136 34.49 0.36 -10.60
C VAL A 136 33.62 -0.84 -10.98
N SER A 137 32.41 -0.89 -10.44
CA SER A 137 31.40 -1.90 -10.80
C SER A 137 30.52 -1.47 -11.99
N GLN A 138 30.68 -0.24 -12.46
CA GLN A 138 29.95 0.30 -13.61
C GLN A 138 30.26 -0.49 -14.88
N GLY A 139 29.21 -0.90 -15.61
CA GLY A 139 29.34 -1.68 -16.82
C GLY A 139 29.50 -3.21 -16.60
N LYS A 140 29.53 -3.67 -15.35
CA LYS A 140 29.52 -5.09 -15.04
C LYS A 140 28.11 -5.61 -14.91
N ILE A 141 27.89 -6.81 -15.40
CA ILE A 141 26.62 -7.53 -15.23
C ILE A 141 26.61 -8.17 -13.85
N GLY A 142 25.49 -8.11 -13.16
CA GLY A 142 25.33 -8.72 -11.85
C GLY A 142 24.05 -9.53 -11.75
N ARG A 143 23.97 -10.33 -10.70
CA ARG A 143 22.78 -11.09 -10.36
C ARG A 143 22.48 -10.95 -8.88
N ILE A 144 21.22 -10.64 -8.60
CA ILE A 144 20.67 -10.66 -7.23
C ILE A 144 20.11 -12.05 -6.98
N HIS A 145 20.58 -12.70 -5.90
CA HIS A 145 20.17 -14.05 -5.52
C HIS A 145 19.03 -14.01 -4.51
N ARG A 146 19.16 -13.13 -3.52
CA ARG A 146 18.26 -13.09 -2.38
C ARG A 146 18.11 -11.67 -1.85
N VAL A 147 16.93 -11.36 -1.37
CA VAL A 147 16.64 -10.14 -0.64
C VAL A 147 16.02 -10.50 0.70
N VAL A 148 16.59 -10.01 1.79
CA VAL A 148 16.02 -10.16 3.14
C VAL A 148 15.48 -8.81 3.57
N LEU A 149 14.18 -8.72 3.75
CA LEU A 149 13.49 -7.53 4.24
C LEU A 149 13.25 -7.66 5.73
N ARG A 150 13.72 -6.68 6.50
CA ARG A 150 13.31 -6.52 7.90
C ARG A 150 12.03 -5.70 7.93
N LEU A 151 10.96 -6.35 8.32
CA LEU A 151 9.61 -5.81 8.34
C LEU A 151 9.17 -5.55 9.79
N MET A 152 8.38 -4.50 9.98
CA MET A 152 7.72 -4.18 11.24
C MET A 152 6.24 -3.90 10.95
N ASP A 153 5.35 -4.53 11.72
CA ASP A 153 3.89 -4.35 11.66
C ASP A 153 3.34 -4.34 10.22
N SER A 154 3.69 -5.39 9.46
CA SER A 154 3.42 -5.47 8.03
C SER A 154 2.56 -6.66 7.64
N VAL A 155 1.81 -6.53 6.53
CA VAL A 155 1.02 -7.61 5.93
C VAL A 155 1.21 -7.61 4.41
N GLY A 156 1.89 -8.66 3.91
CA GLY A 156 2.11 -8.85 2.47
C GLY A 156 3.13 -7.89 1.87
N VAL A 157 3.86 -8.35 0.88
CA VAL A 157 4.81 -7.55 0.08
C VAL A 157 5.11 -8.26 -1.22
N LYS A 158 5.34 -7.51 -2.29
CA LYS A 158 5.89 -8.02 -3.55
C LYS A 158 7.32 -7.54 -3.71
N VAL A 159 8.19 -8.43 -4.20
CA VAL A 159 9.61 -8.15 -4.45
C VAL A 159 10.00 -8.69 -5.82
N GLY A 160 10.79 -7.93 -6.57
CA GLY A 160 11.25 -8.39 -7.89
C GLY A 160 12.22 -7.43 -8.58
N PRO A 161 12.74 -7.80 -9.75
CA PRO A 161 13.65 -6.98 -10.53
C PRO A 161 12.95 -5.80 -11.23
N SER A 162 11.66 -5.89 -11.45
CA SER A 162 10.85 -4.82 -12.05
C SER A 162 9.42 -4.89 -11.55
N PHE A 163 8.66 -3.81 -11.67
CA PHE A 163 7.23 -3.78 -11.28
C PHE A 163 6.33 -4.66 -12.18
N THR A 164 6.84 -5.19 -13.26
CA THR A 164 6.15 -6.16 -14.11
C THR A 164 6.52 -7.61 -13.84
N LYS A 165 7.64 -7.85 -13.11
CA LYS A 165 8.14 -9.18 -12.73
C LYS A 165 8.39 -9.17 -11.23
N MET A 166 7.34 -9.44 -10.46
CA MET A 166 7.38 -9.45 -9.00
C MET A 166 6.86 -10.76 -8.46
N ASP A 167 7.44 -11.21 -7.36
CA ASP A 167 6.98 -12.34 -6.58
C ASP A 167 6.27 -11.85 -5.32
N GLN A 168 5.02 -12.30 -5.13
CA GLN A 168 4.23 -11.95 -3.96
C GLN A 168 4.56 -12.89 -2.82
N LYS A 169 4.88 -12.33 -1.67
CA LYS A 169 5.10 -13.09 -0.44
C LYS A 169 3.83 -13.07 0.40
N GLU A 170 3.26 -14.26 0.56
CA GLU A 170 2.06 -14.45 1.38
C GLU A 170 2.44 -14.61 2.86
N PHE A 171 1.70 -13.89 3.72
CA PHE A 171 1.90 -13.98 5.18
C PHE A 171 0.91 -14.96 5.83
N ARG A 172 -0.04 -15.46 5.05
CA ARG A 172 -0.96 -16.49 5.51
C ARG A 172 -0.26 -17.83 5.58
N ILE A 173 -0.39 -18.51 6.71
CA ILE A 173 0.10 -19.87 6.91
C ILE A 173 -1.06 -20.88 6.92
N ALA A 174 -0.76 -22.14 6.65
CA ALA A 174 -1.76 -23.19 6.48
C ALA A 174 -2.65 -23.45 7.71
N THR A 175 -2.23 -23.00 8.90
CA THR A 175 -2.99 -23.13 10.15
C THR A 175 -4.00 -22.00 10.39
N MET A 176 -3.97 -20.94 9.59
CA MET A 176 -4.90 -19.83 9.70
C MET A 176 -6.23 -20.18 9.04
N ALA A 177 -7.34 -19.91 9.70
CA ALA A 177 -8.65 -20.06 9.12
C ALA A 177 -8.83 -19.13 7.91
N MET A 178 -9.56 -19.56 6.90
CA MET A 178 -9.74 -18.81 5.64
C MET A 178 -10.55 -17.53 5.83
N ASP A 179 -11.37 -17.49 6.86
CA ASP A 179 -12.23 -16.38 7.25
C ASP A 179 -11.60 -15.43 8.30
N ASP A 180 -10.35 -15.69 8.69
CA ASP A 180 -9.59 -14.79 9.56
C ASP A 180 -8.70 -13.83 8.73
N ALA A 181 -8.67 -12.56 9.12
CA ALA A 181 -7.73 -11.59 8.55
C ALA A 181 -6.28 -11.99 8.86
N VAL A 182 -5.37 -11.76 7.90
CA VAL A 182 -3.96 -12.05 8.12
C VAL A 182 -3.40 -11.10 9.19
N PRO A 183 -2.82 -11.62 10.28
CA PRO A 183 -2.30 -10.78 11.34
C PRO A 183 -1.07 -9.98 10.88
N ILE A 184 -0.88 -8.83 11.49
CA ILE A 184 0.33 -8.03 11.36
C ILE A 184 1.53 -8.83 11.87
N GLN A 185 2.63 -8.79 11.11
CA GLN A 185 3.86 -9.50 11.46
C GLN A 185 5.06 -8.56 11.48
N THR A 186 5.94 -8.79 12.46
CA THR A 186 7.26 -8.19 12.56
C THR A 186 8.29 -9.30 12.43
N MET A 187 9.05 -9.32 11.31
CA MET A 187 9.96 -10.42 11.01
C MET A 187 11.03 -10.04 10.00
N ASP A 188 12.06 -10.87 9.91
CA ASP A 188 13.01 -10.87 8.79
C ASP A 188 12.48 -11.83 7.70
N LEU A 189 11.99 -11.27 6.59
CA LEU A 189 11.42 -12.02 5.47
C LEU A 189 12.49 -12.25 4.41
N ALA A 190 12.86 -13.50 4.20
CA ALA A 190 13.75 -13.89 3.12
C ALA A 190 12.95 -14.11 1.83
N CYS A 191 13.35 -13.42 0.78
CA CYS A 191 12.75 -13.50 -0.54
C CYS A 191 13.78 -14.04 -1.53
N ASP A 192 13.50 -15.19 -2.15
CA ASP A 192 14.23 -15.60 -3.33
C ASP A 192 13.93 -14.63 -4.46
N PHE A 193 14.96 -14.17 -5.15
CA PHE A 193 14.82 -13.11 -6.12
C PHE A 193 14.73 -13.68 -7.54
N PRO A 194 13.66 -13.42 -8.29
CA PRO A 194 13.44 -14.00 -9.62
C PRO A 194 14.22 -13.27 -10.72
N GLY A 195 15.43 -12.78 -10.41
CA GLY A 195 16.30 -12.05 -11.32
C GLY A 195 17.23 -12.95 -12.09
N ASP A 196 17.61 -12.50 -13.29
CA ASP A 196 18.71 -13.04 -14.08
C ASP A 196 19.91 -12.08 -13.99
N TYR A 197 20.99 -12.40 -14.71
CA TYR A 197 22.10 -11.48 -14.89
C TYR A 197 21.65 -10.24 -15.67
N ASP A 198 21.82 -9.08 -15.07
CA ASP A 198 21.40 -7.79 -15.63
C ASP A 198 22.45 -6.71 -15.31
N ASP A 199 22.49 -5.67 -16.12
CA ASP A 199 23.31 -4.50 -15.89
C ASP A 199 22.65 -3.51 -14.91
N ALA A 200 21.35 -3.60 -14.69
CA ALA A 200 20.58 -2.67 -13.89
C ALA A 200 20.65 -2.94 -12.38
N ASN A 201 20.61 -4.19 -11.94
CA ASN A 201 20.71 -4.61 -10.54
C ASN A 201 19.85 -3.81 -9.55
N TYR A 202 18.55 -3.66 -9.86
CA TYR A 202 17.58 -3.00 -8.98
C TYR A 202 16.78 -4.02 -8.18
N VAL A 203 16.34 -3.59 -7.01
CA VAL A 203 15.28 -4.27 -6.26
C VAL A 203 14.05 -3.37 -6.26
N CYS A 204 12.95 -3.90 -6.79
CA CYS A 204 11.64 -3.28 -6.74
C CYS A 204 10.83 -3.94 -5.63
N ILE A 205 10.17 -3.12 -4.81
CA ILE A 205 9.31 -3.55 -3.73
C ILE A 205 7.96 -2.85 -3.91
N GLU A 206 6.87 -3.59 -3.80
CA GLU A 206 5.52 -3.06 -3.96
C GLU A 206 4.60 -3.58 -2.85
N GLN A 207 3.82 -2.67 -2.25
CA GLN A 207 2.58 -3.01 -1.57
C GLN A 207 1.42 -2.72 -2.54
N GLY A 208 0.85 -3.78 -3.07
CA GLY A 208 -0.22 -3.69 -4.07
C GLY A 208 -1.63 -3.81 -3.48
N GLN A 209 -1.76 -3.78 -2.16
CA GLN A 209 -3.03 -3.87 -1.43
C GLN A 209 -3.11 -2.75 -0.40
N PRO A 210 -4.31 -2.35 0.06
CA PRO A 210 -4.47 -1.33 1.10
C PRO A 210 -4.14 -1.90 2.50
N LEU A 211 -2.92 -2.41 2.65
CA LEU A 211 -2.42 -3.07 3.85
C LEU A 211 -1.12 -2.41 4.33
N PRO A 212 -0.81 -2.49 5.63
CA PRO A 212 0.39 -1.89 6.19
C PRO A 212 1.67 -2.56 5.68
N LEU A 213 2.67 -1.75 5.34
CA LEU A 213 4.01 -2.21 5.03
C LEU A 213 5.04 -1.22 5.57
N THR A 214 5.80 -1.63 6.58
CA THR A 214 6.92 -0.87 7.13
C THR A 214 8.21 -1.66 6.93
N ILE A 215 9.13 -1.13 6.14
CA ILE A 215 10.41 -1.75 5.85
C ILE A 215 11.49 -1.00 6.62
N LEU A 216 12.15 -1.67 7.56
CA LEU A 216 13.23 -1.10 8.36
C LEU A 216 14.58 -1.19 7.63
N SER A 217 14.81 -2.30 6.92
CA SER A 217 16.03 -2.49 6.13
C SER A 217 15.83 -3.56 5.05
N ALA A 218 16.69 -3.52 4.03
CA ALA A 218 16.79 -4.54 3.01
C ALA A 218 18.25 -4.98 2.90
N ALA A 219 18.53 -6.26 3.19
CA ALA A 219 19.82 -6.87 2.95
C ALA A 219 19.76 -7.62 1.61
N ILE A 220 20.69 -7.32 0.70
CA ILE A 220 20.66 -7.81 -0.66
C ILE A 220 21.93 -8.61 -0.92
N GLU A 221 21.76 -9.89 -1.28
CA GLU A 221 22.85 -10.78 -1.69
C GLU A 221 22.95 -10.75 -3.20
N PHE A 222 24.06 -10.23 -3.72
CA PHE A 222 24.30 -10.17 -5.16
C PHE A 222 25.76 -10.45 -5.52
N GLU A 223 25.99 -10.91 -6.74
CA GLU A 223 27.32 -11.13 -7.32
C GLU A 223 27.46 -10.32 -8.61
N LEU A 224 28.69 -9.95 -8.92
CA LEU A 224 29.07 -9.33 -10.18
C LEU A 224 29.88 -10.32 -11.00
N GLN A 225 29.61 -10.36 -12.29
CA GLN A 225 30.40 -11.14 -13.22
C GLN A 225 31.78 -10.45 -13.38
N THR A 226 32.82 -11.20 -13.16
CA THR A 226 34.21 -10.74 -13.27
C THR A 226 34.68 -10.74 -14.71
#